data_8d1d18734f5d57e52d544b51b797db00
#
_entry.id   8d1d18734f5d57e52d544b51b797db00
#
_cell.length_a   1.000
_cell.length_b   1.000
_cell.length_c   1.000
_cell.angle_alpha   90.00
_cell.angle_beta   90.00
_cell.angle_gamma   90.00
#
_symmetry.space_group_name_H-M   'P 1'
#
loop_
_entity.id
_entity.type
_entity.pdbx_description
1 polymer ?
#
loop_
_entity_poly.entity_id
_entity_poly.type
_entity_poly.pdbx_seq_one_letter_code
_entity_poly.pdbx_strand_id
1 'polypeptide(L)'
;MERKAILAAFWRAVAAQERDPLRGFFAEGAEVLWPNTNERFSVEEYLRANCEYPGKWNGKIERMLDTVEASVTVTRVWSEEFSVRAISFFRWQGEKILRLEEYWSDDGAPPEWRRKMQIGQKITEDGNGVKDILERDLAGEPVSIDENIIAVGSPAGDIKPVPKE
;
A
#
# COMPACT_ATOMS: atom_id res chain seq x y z
N MET A 1 -10.69 3.73 18.53
CA MET A 1 -10.89 2.89 17.32
C MET A 1 -9.65 2.03 17.13
N GLU A 2 -9.85 0.80 16.77
CA GLU A 2 -8.70 -0.10 16.50
C GLU A 2 -7.93 0.33 15.27
N ARG A 3 -6.60 0.22 15.34
CA ARG A 3 -5.71 0.57 14.23
C ARG A 3 -6.04 -0.16 12.94
N LYS A 4 -6.46 -1.41 13.04
CA LYS A 4 -6.92 -2.18 11.88
C LYS A 4 -8.04 -1.47 11.12
N ALA A 5 -9.04 -0.98 11.82
CA ALA A 5 -10.17 -0.27 11.21
C ALA A 5 -9.74 1.07 10.62
N ILE A 6 -8.82 1.76 11.29
CA ILE A 6 -8.26 3.02 10.80
C ILE A 6 -7.50 2.76 9.48
N LEU A 7 -6.64 1.75 9.46
CA LEU A 7 -5.84 1.44 8.26
C LEU A 7 -6.69 0.92 7.10
N ALA A 8 -7.76 0.18 7.40
CA ALA A 8 -8.74 -0.21 6.38
C ALA A 8 -9.36 1.01 5.71
N ALA A 9 -9.82 1.96 6.52
CA ALA A 9 -10.41 3.20 6.03
C ALA A 9 -9.38 4.09 5.31
N PHE A 10 -8.15 4.13 5.81
CA PHE A 10 -7.03 4.83 5.17
C PHE A 10 -6.79 4.32 3.74
N TRP A 11 -6.59 3.02 3.58
CA TRP A 11 -6.33 2.44 2.26
C TRP A 11 -7.51 2.57 1.29
N ARG A 12 -8.72 2.55 1.82
CA ARG A 12 -9.91 2.85 1.01
C ARG A 12 -9.85 4.28 0.48
N ALA A 13 -9.53 5.24 1.31
CA ALA A 13 -9.39 6.64 0.90
C ALA A 13 -8.22 6.85 -0.07
N VAL A 14 -7.10 6.13 0.11
CA VAL A 14 -5.96 6.15 -0.82
C VAL A 14 -6.39 5.68 -2.20
N ALA A 15 -7.00 4.52 -2.30
CA ALA A 15 -7.41 3.95 -3.57
C ALA A 15 -8.53 4.78 -4.24
N ALA A 16 -9.46 5.29 -3.47
CA ALA A 16 -10.52 6.17 -3.96
C ALA A 16 -10.05 7.60 -4.26
N GLN A 17 -8.82 7.93 -3.88
CA GLN A 17 -8.23 9.27 -4.07
C GLN A 17 -9.06 10.39 -3.45
N GLU A 18 -9.59 10.13 -2.27
CA GLU A 18 -10.45 11.05 -1.53
C GLU A 18 -9.61 11.96 -0.61
N ARG A 19 -9.35 13.17 -1.07
CA ARG A 19 -8.43 14.11 -0.42
C ARG A 19 -8.79 14.44 1.03
N ASP A 20 -10.02 14.82 1.29
CA ASP A 20 -10.42 15.27 2.63
C ASP A 20 -10.49 14.12 3.65
N PRO A 21 -11.09 12.96 3.34
CA PRO A 21 -10.98 11.80 4.21
C PRO A 21 -9.54 11.40 4.48
N LEU A 22 -8.69 11.39 3.44
CA LEU A 22 -7.28 11.00 3.57
C LEU A 22 -6.51 11.95 4.49
N ARG A 23 -6.72 13.27 4.35
CA ARG A 23 -6.14 14.27 5.25
C ARG A 23 -6.47 13.99 6.71
N GLY A 24 -7.69 13.59 6.99
CA GLY A 24 -8.18 13.34 8.33
C GLY A 24 -7.47 12.23 9.11
N PHE A 25 -6.74 11.36 8.44
CA PHE A 25 -5.97 10.31 9.11
C PHE A 25 -4.66 10.81 9.71
N PHE A 26 -4.16 11.95 9.28
CA PHE A 26 -2.85 12.45 9.69
C PHE A 26 -2.91 13.40 10.88
N ALA A 27 -1.91 13.29 11.75
CA ALA A 27 -1.68 14.24 12.82
C ALA A 27 -1.15 15.57 12.25
N GLU A 28 -1.27 16.63 13.04
CA GLU A 28 -0.63 17.90 12.72
C GLU A 28 0.89 17.70 12.63
N GLY A 29 1.50 18.25 11.59
CA GLY A 29 2.94 18.14 11.37
C GLY A 29 3.41 16.76 10.90
N ALA A 30 2.48 15.86 10.53
CA ALA A 30 2.84 14.56 10.00
C ALA A 30 3.62 14.67 8.69
N GLU A 31 4.41 13.64 8.42
CA GLU A 31 5.19 13.55 7.18
C GLU A 31 5.06 12.17 6.54
N VAL A 32 5.25 12.13 5.23
CA VAL A 32 5.30 10.91 4.44
C VAL A 32 6.67 10.79 3.79
N LEU A 33 7.26 9.62 3.90
CA LEU A 33 8.58 9.32 3.33
C LEU A 33 8.46 8.23 2.27
N TRP A 34 9.04 8.47 1.11
CA TRP A 34 9.24 7.46 0.06
C TRP A 34 10.72 7.23 -0.16
N PRO A 35 11.36 6.34 0.62
CA PRO A 35 12.81 6.17 0.59
C PRO A 35 13.36 5.71 -0.77
N ASN A 36 12.60 4.93 -1.53
CA ASN A 36 13.04 4.45 -2.84
C ASN A 36 13.35 5.60 -3.81
N THR A 37 12.61 6.69 -3.72
CA THR A 37 12.78 7.88 -4.57
C THR A 37 13.44 9.03 -3.83
N ASN A 38 13.83 8.80 -2.57
CA ASN A 38 14.45 9.81 -1.71
C ASN A 38 13.57 11.06 -1.53
N GLU A 39 12.27 10.85 -1.34
CA GLU A 39 11.31 11.93 -1.19
C GLU A 39 10.73 12.00 0.23
N ARG A 40 10.54 13.24 0.68
CA ARG A 40 9.81 13.57 1.90
C ARG A 40 8.69 14.53 1.54
N PHE A 41 7.47 14.20 1.95
CA PHE A 41 6.28 14.99 1.70
C PHE A 41 5.69 15.52 3.00
N SER A 42 5.22 16.75 2.96
CA SER A 42 4.17 17.20 3.88
C SER A 42 2.87 16.45 3.57
N VAL A 43 1.91 16.49 4.46
CA VAL A 43 0.60 15.85 4.20
C VAL A 43 -0.03 16.42 2.93
N GLU A 44 -0.01 17.74 2.74
CA GLU A 44 -0.61 18.37 1.54
C GLU A 44 0.11 17.96 0.24
N GLU A 45 1.42 17.81 0.27
CA GLU A 45 2.18 17.31 -0.89
C GLU A 45 1.85 15.85 -1.18
N TYR A 46 1.75 15.01 -0.13
CA TYR A 46 1.33 13.62 -0.28
C TYR A 46 -0.08 13.50 -0.86
N LEU A 47 -1.02 14.31 -0.38
CA LEU A 47 -2.39 14.33 -0.93
C LEU A 47 -2.39 14.67 -2.41
N ARG A 48 -1.54 15.60 -2.83
CA ARG A 48 -1.38 15.90 -4.25
C ARG A 48 -0.81 14.72 -5.02
N ALA A 49 0.27 14.13 -4.52
CA ALA A 49 0.90 12.98 -5.17
C ALA A 49 -0.07 11.82 -5.34
N ASN A 50 -0.89 11.53 -4.32
CA ASN A 50 -1.85 10.45 -4.37
C ASN A 50 -3.12 10.79 -5.17
N CYS A 51 -3.72 11.94 -4.92
CA CYS A 51 -5.06 12.23 -5.45
C CYS A 51 -5.04 12.85 -6.85
N GLU A 52 -3.94 13.46 -7.26
CA GLU A 52 -3.75 13.96 -8.63
C GLU A 52 -3.17 12.89 -9.57
N TYR A 53 -2.81 11.74 -9.02
CA TYR A 53 -2.33 10.62 -9.78
C TYR A 53 -3.48 9.96 -10.54
N PRO A 54 -3.46 9.94 -11.88
CA PRO A 54 -4.63 9.52 -12.64
C PRO A 54 -4.81 8.00 -12.69
N GLY A 55 -6.00 7.58 -13.00
CA GLY A 55 -6.39 6.19 -13.11
C GLY A 55 -7.57 5.84 -12.20
N LYS A 56 -8.11 4.67 -12.39
CA LYS A 56 -9.05 4.02 -11.47
C LYS A 56 -8.32 2.97 -10.68
N TRP A 57 -8.27 3.14 -9.37
CA TRP A 57 -7.46 2.31 -8.51
C TRP A 57 -8.33 1.48 -7.57
N ASN A 58 -7.88 0.25 -7.34
CA ASN A 58 -8.39 -0.64 -6.31
C ASN A 58 -7.26 -0.88 -5.31
N GLY A 59 -7.60 -1.14 -4.07
CA GLY A 59 -6.63 -1.45 -3.04
C GLY A 59 -7.09 -2.60 -2.15
N LYS A 60 -6.17 -3.47 -1.78
CA LYS A 60 -6.42 -4.55 -0.85
C LYS A 60 -5.23 -4.71 0.07
N ILE A 61 -5.47 -4.64 1.37
CA ILE A 61 -4.46 -4.99 2.35
C ILE A 61 -4.29 -6.51 2.33
N GLU A 62 -3.09 -6.97 2.03
CA GLU A 62 -2.76 -8.39 2.02
C GLU A 62 -2.21 -8.88 3.35
N ARG A 63 -1.49 -8.02 4.06
CA ARG A 63 -0.92 -8.31 5.38
C ARG A 63 -0.96 -7.07 6.25
N MET A 64 -1.15 -7.29 7.54
CA MET A 64 -1.04 -6.26 8.56
C MET A 64 -0.38 -6.81 9.80
N LEU A 65 0.57 -6.07 10.32
CA LEU A 65 1.18 -6.30 11.62
C LEU A 65 0.99 -5.05 12.45
N ASP A 66 0.62 -5.23 13.71
CA ASP A 66 0.49 -4.13 14.63
C ASP A 66 1.38 -4.37 15.85
N THR A 67 2.19 -3.39 16.17
CA THR A 67 3.10 -3.42 17.32
C THR A 67 2.88 -2.18 18.18
N VAL A 68 3.53 -2.15 19.33
CA VAL A 68 3.48 -0.98 20.21
C VAL A 68 3.99 0.28 19.51
N GLU A 69 5.03 0.14 18.69
CA GLU A 69 5.71 1.29 18.07
C GLU A 69 5.12 1.69 16.72
N ALA A 70 4.69 0.70 15.92
CA ALA A 70 4.26 0.95 14.56
C ALA A 70 3.29 -0.11 14.06
N SER A 71 2.48 0.25 13.10
CA SER A 71 1.73 -0.70 12.29
C SER A 71 2.39 -0.83 10.93
N VAL A 72 2.35 -2.04 10.36
CA VAL A 72 2.88 -2.33 9.03
C VAL A 72 1.78 -2.92 8.17
N THR A 73 1.63 -2.42 6.96
CA THR A 73 0.75 -3.06 5.97
C THR A 73 1.53 -3.42 4.72
N VAL A 74 1.14 -4.53 4.12
CA VAL A 74 1.47 -4.84 2.73
C VAL A 74 0.17 -4.75 1.96
N THR A 75 0.12 -3.84 1.01
CA THR A 75 -1.11 -3.52 0.29
C THR A 75 -0.88 -3.63 -1.20
N ARG A 76 -1.72 -4.40 -1.87
CA ARG A 76 -1.78 -4.39 -3.32
C ARG A 76 -2.66 -3.24 -3.78
N VAL A 77 -2.17 -2.47 -4.75
CA VAL A 77 -2.92 -1.40 -5.39
C VAL A 77 -2.85 -1.62 -6.90
N TRP A 78 -3.99 -1.63 -7.57
CA TRP A 78 -4.03 -1.97 -8.99
C TRP A 78 -5.08 -1.20 -9.75
N SER A 79 -4.83 -1.06 -11.04
CA SER A 79 -5.76 -0.60 -12.06
C SER A 79 -5.91 -1.68 -13.14
N GLU A 80 -6.60 -1.36 -14.24
CA GLU A 80 -6.67 -2.29 -15.39
C GLU A 80 -5.29 -2.56 -16.01
N GLU A 81 -4.38 -1.59 -15.96
CA GLU A 81 -3.08 -1.67 -16.63
C GLU A 81 -1.92 -2.01 -15.69
N PHE A 82 -2.03 -1.67 -14.41
CA PHE A 82 -0.91 -1.71 -13.48
C PHE A 82 -1.26 -2.39 -12.17
N SER A 83 -0.29 -3.03 -11.59
CA SER A 83 -0.37 -3.58 -10.24
C SER A 83 0.93 -3.30 -9.50
N VAL A 84 0.81 -2.79 -8.29
CA VAL A 84 1.93 -2.48 -7.42
C VAL A 84 1.65 -2.98 -6.01
N ARG A 85 2.70 -3.17 -5.24
CA ARG A 85 2.60 -3.41 -3.80
C ARG A 85 3.30 -2.31 -3.03
N ALA A 86 2.65 -1.86 -1.98
CA ALA A 86 3.20 -0.93 -1.01
C ALA A 86 3.46 -1.64 0.30
N ILE A 87 4.68 -1.50 0.82
CA ILE A 87 4.99 -1.85 2.20
C ILE A 87 5.04 -0.55 2.97
N SER A 88 4.16 -0.40 3.96
CA SER A 88 3.95 0.87 4.64
C SER A 88 4.11 0.70 6.15
N PHE A 89 4.90 1.59 6.73
CA PHE A 89 5.13 1.68 8.17
C PHE A 89 4.43 2.93 8.69
N PHE A 90 3.53 2.74 9.64
CA PHE A 90 2.75 3.82 10.24
C PHE A 90 3.21 4.04 11.67
N ARG A 91 3.70 5.23 11.97
CA ARG A 91 3.91 5.68 13.35
C ARG A 91 2.74 6.55 13.78
N TRP A 92 2.30 6.34 15.00
CA TRP A 92 1.08 6.90 15.51
C TRP A 92 1.30 8.02 16.53
N GLN A 93 0.39 8.96 16.52
CA GLN A 93 0.16 9.89 17.61
C GLN A 93 -1.32 9.78 18.00
N GLY A 94 -1.61 9.04 19.08
CA GLY A 94 -2.97 8.63 19.38
C GLY A 94 -3.56 7.77 18.26
N GLU A 95 -4.66 8.21 17.69
CA GLU A 95 -5.32 7.55 16.56
C GLU A 95 -4.95 8.18 15.20
N LYS A 96 -3.99 9.10 15.18
CA LYS A 96 -3.56 9.78 13.97
C LYS A 96 -2.18 9.30 13.54
N ILE A 97 -1.94 9.32 12.23
CA ILE A 97 -0.65 8.98 11.64
C ILE A 97 0.29 10.17 11.80
N LEU A 98 1.39 9.97 12.50
CA LEU A 98 2.44 10.98 12.66
C LEU A 98 3.50 10.87 11.57
N ARG A 99 3.83 9.65 11.15
CA ARG A 99 4.75 9.39 10.06
C ARG A 99 4.29 8.17 9.28
N LEU A 100 4.31 8.29 7.98
CA LEU A 100 4.09 7.20 7.04
C LEU A 100 5.36 7.03 6.21
N GLU A 101 5.94 5.84 6.25
CA GLU A 101 7.09 5.47 5.43
C GLU A 101 6.67 4.36 4.49
N GLU A 102 6.79 4.58 3.19
CA GLU A 102 6.29 3.65 2.19
C GLU A 102 7.35 3.23 1.17
N TYR A 103 7.35 1.94 0.88
CA TYR A 103 8.16 1.32 -0.16
C TYR A 103 7.22 0.75 -1.22
N TRP A 104 7.33 1.27 -2.43
CA TRP A 104 6.50 0.87 -3.55
C TRP A 104 7.29 -0.01 -4.51
N SER A 105 6.68 -1.09 -4.99
CA SER A 105 7.28 -2.00 -5.95
C SER A 105 6.24 -2.41 -7.00
N ASP A 106 6.66 -2.42 -8.24
CA ASP A 106 5.82 -2.93 -9.31
C ASP A 106 5.73 -4.45 -9.25
N ASP A 107 4.54 -4.97 -9.46
CA ASP A 107 4.33 -6.39 -9.70
C ASP A 107 4.72 -6.70 -11.15
N GLY A 108 5.36 -7.82 -11.35
CA GLY A 108 5.76 -8.19 -12.70
C GLY A 108 6.52 -9.51 -12.77
N ALA A 109 6.90 -9.86 -13.97
CA ALA A 109 7.66 -11.06 -14.22
C ALA A 109 9.11 -10.91 -13.71
N PRO A 110 9.76 -12.04 -13.36
CA PRO A 110 11.18 -12.01 -13.07
C PRO A 110 11.97 -11.45 -14.25
N PRO A 111 13.12 -10.81 -14.01
CA PRO A 111 13.96 -10.31 -15.09
C PRO A 111 14.47 -11.47 -15.97
N GLU A 112 14.76 -11.15 -17.23
CA GLU A 112 15.10 -12.15 -18.23
C GLU A 112 16.28 -13.03 -17.82
N TRP A 113 17.34 -12.44 -17.28
CA TRP A 113 18.52 -13.18 -16.84
C TRP A 113 18.19 -14.28 -15.83
N ARG A 114 17.25 -14.01 -14.91
CA ARG A 114 16.83 -14.97 -13.90
C ARG A 114 15.89 -16.02 -14.49
N ARG A 115 15.04 -15.64 -15.43
CA ARG A 115 14.17 -16.59 -16.14
C ARG A 115 14.98 -17.59 -16.95
N LYS A 116 16.08 -17.15 -17.55
CA LYS A 116 17.01 -18.03 -18.30
C LYS A 116 17.69 -19.09 -17.46
N MET A 117 17.79 -18.86 -16.16
CA MET A 117 18.36 -19.84 -15.23
C MET A 117 17.40 -21.01 -14.95
N GLN A 118 16.14 -20.88 -15.27
CA GLN A 118 15.08 -21.87 -15.01
C GLN A 118 15.00 -22.31 -13.55
N ILE A 119 15.14 -21.33 -12.64
CA ILE A 119 15.04 -21.50 -11.20
C ILE A 119 13.80 -20.78 -10.67
N GLY A 120 13.39 -21.16 -9.47
CA GLY A 120 12.19 -20.58 -8.85
C GLY A 120 10.91 -21.16 -9.45
N GLN A 121 9.87 -21.12 -8.68
CA GLN A 121 8.53 -21.53 -9.08
C GLN A 121 7.57 -20.40 -8.81
N LYS A 122 6.47 -20.34 -9.55
CA LYS A 122 5.40 -19.42 -9.21
C LYS A 122 4.84 -19.73 -7.84
N ILE A 123 4.65 -18.72 -7.04
CA ILE A 123 4.00 -18.85 -5.74
C ILE A 123 2.53 -19.22 -5.95
N THR A 124 1.87 -18.57 -6.92
CA THR A 124 0.50 -18.90 -7.34
C THR A 124 0.39 -18.66 -8.84
N GLU A 125 -0.60 -19.27 -9.47
CA GLU A 125 -0.81 -19.11 -10.92
C GLU A 125 -1.24 -17.69 -11.29
N ASP A 126 -2.04 -17.04 -10.46
CA ASP A 126 -2.53 -15.67 -10.67
C ASP A 126 -1.67 -14.60 -10.00
N GLY A 127 -0.68 -15.00 -9.18
CA GLY A 127 0.15 -14.09 -8.40
C GLY A 127 -0.58 -13.42 -7.22
N ASN A 128 -1.83 -13.75 -6.99
CA ASN A 128 -2.66 -13.07 -5.98
C ASN A 128 -2.79 -13.82 -4.65
N GLY A 129 -2.50 -15.11 -4.64
CA GLY A 129 -2.61 -15.96 -3.45
C GLY A 129 -1.39 -15.98 -2.53
N VAL A 130 -0.49 -15.04 -2.69
CA VAL A 130 0.74 -14.93 -1.87
C VAL A 130 0.44 -14.85 -0.38
N LYS A 131 -0.67 -14.22 -0.02
CA LYS A 131 -1.13 -14.09 1.36
C LYS A 131 -1.20 -15.45 2.08
N ASP A 132 -1.84 -16.41 1.47
CA ASP A 132 -2.07 -17.72 2.10
C ASP A 132 -0.77 -18.49 2.35
N ILE A 133 0.23 -18.27 1.51
CA ILE A 133 1.56 -18.88 1.68
C ILE A 133 2.32 -18.17 2.79
N LEU A 134 2.33 -16.85 2.78
CA LEU A 134 3.04 -16.07 3.78
C LEU A 134 2.46 -16.21 5.19
N GLU A 135 1.15 -16.34 5.32
CA GLU A 135 0.50 -16.50 6.62
C GLU A 135 0.80 -17.86 7.27
N ARG A 136 1.05 -18.89 6.48
CA ARG A 136 1.40 -20.21 7.02
C ARG A 136 2.80 -20.26 7.63
N ASP A 137 3.70 -19.41 7.15
CA ASP A 137 5.11 -19.47 7.52
C ASP A 137 5.49 -18.44 8.61
N LEU A 138 4.56 -17.60 9.01
CA LEU A 138 4.80 -16.59 10.01
C LEU A 138 4.42 -17.04 11.41
N ALA A 139 5.42 -17.04 12.30
CA ALA A 139 5.23 -17.17 13.73
C ALA A 139 4.70 -15.85 14.31
N GLY A 140 3.43 -15.64 14.23
CA GLY A 140 2.74 -14.45 14.73
C GLY A 140 1.28 -14.49 14.33
N GLU A 141 0.42 -13.88 15.12
CA GLU A 141 -0.99 -13.83 14.74
C GLU A 141 -1.18 -12.89 13.54
N PRO A 142 -1.47 -13.44 12.37
CA PRO A 142 -1.78 -12.59 11.23
C PRO A 142 -3.07 -11.84 11.53
N VAL A 143 -3.03 -10.54 11.39
CA VAL A 143 -4.25 -9.76 11.45
C VAL A 143 -5.11 -10.15 10.27
N SER A 144 -6.27 -10.71 10.55
CA SER A 144 -7.25 -11.05 9.52
C SER A 144 -7.57 -9.79 8.70
N ILE A 145 -7.38 -9.91 7.42
CA ILE A 145 -7.68 -8.83 6.50
C ILE A 145 -9.12 -8.99 6.06
N ASP A 146 -9.90 -7.94 6.24
CA ASP A 146 -11.25 -7.92 5.74
C ASP A 146 -11.21 -7.87 4.21
N GLU A 147 -11.73 -8.92 3.59
CA GLU A 147 -11.80 -9.02 2.13
C GLU A 147 -12.66 -7.91 1.51
N ASN A 148 -13.45 -7.23 2.32
CA ASN A 148 -14.23 -6.08 1.85
C ASN A 148 -13.44 -4.77 1.84
N ILE A 149 -12.18 -4.78 2.26
CA ILE A 149 -11.31 -3.61 2.16
C ILE A 149 -10.78 -3.52 0.74
N ILE A 150 -11.65 -3.30 -0.17
CA ILE A 150 -11.33 -2.97 -1.54
C ILE A 150 -12.00 -1.64 -1.81
N ALA A 151 -11.20 -0.65 -2.10
CA ALA A 151 -11.72 0.62 -2.56
C ALA A 151 -11.58 0.71 -4.07
N VAL A 152 -12.55 1.31 -4.69
CA VAL A 152 -12.49 1.63 -6.10
C VAL A 152 -12.02 3.07 -6.23
N GLY A 153 -10.92 3.25 -6.91
CA GLY A 153 -10.37 4.59 -7.14
C GLY A 153 -11.25 5.45 -8.02
N SER A 154 -11.06 6.73 -7.92
CA SER A 154 -11.72 7.71 -8.77
C SER A 154 -11.23 7.59 -10.20
N PRO A 155 -12.08 7.86 -11.20
CA PRO A 155 -11.63 7.93 -12.57
C PRO A 155 -10.67 9.10 -12.76
N ALA A 156 -9.54 8.82 -13.36
CA ALA A 156 -8.54 9.80 -13.72
C ALA A 156 -7.88 9.37 -15.04
N GLY A 157 -7.00 10.14 -15.57
CA GLY A 157 -6.36 9.84 -16.84
C GLY A 157 -5.29 8.75 -16.78
N ASP A 158 -4.63 8.55 -17.87
CA ASP A 158 -3.69 7.45 -18.08
C ASP A 158 -2.31 7.76 -17.50
N ILE A 159 -2.02 7.31 -16.30
CA ILE A 159 -0.68 7.50 -15.78
C ILE A 159 -0.18 6.27 -15.07
N LYS A 160 1.10 6.16 -15.07
CA LYS A 160 1.83 5.08 -14.42
C LYS A 160 1.71 5.15 -12.92
N PRO A 161 1.51 4.01 -12.26
CA PRO A 161 1.67 3.93 -10.82
C PRO A 161 3.12 4.21 -10.49
N VAL A 162 3.35 4.87 -9.41
CA VAL A 162 4.64 5.16 -8.81
C VAL A 162 5.72 5.65 -9.77
N PRO A 163 6.28 6.81 -9.53
CA PRO A 163 7.37 7.31 -10.34
C PRO A 163 8.53 6.31 -10.38
N LYS A 164 8.93 5.96 -11.55
CA LYS A 164 10.23 5.37 -11.78
C LYS A 164 11.13 6.44 -12.35
N GLU A 165 12.30 6.55 -11.84
CA GLU A 165 13.38 7.24 -12.52
C GLU A 165 13.81 6.45 -13.75
#